data_5c6526140093f7407c8a3ec3ff486b95
#
_entry.id   5c6526140093f7407c8a3ec3ff486b95
#
_cell.length_a   1.000
_cell.length_b   1.000
_cell.length_c   1.000
_cell.angle_alpha   90.00
_cell.angle_beta   90.00
_cell.angle_gamma   90.00
#
_symmetry.space_group_name_H-M   'P 1'
#
loop_
_entity.id
_entity.type
_entity.pdbx_description
1 polymer ?
#
loop_
_entity_poly.entity_id
_entity_poly.type
_entity_poly.pdbx_seq_one_letter_code
_entity_poly.pdbx_strand_id
1 'polypeptide(L)'
;MQKTKITIYQVLLIALLIATPAHVFAQSQTGPPLDKARIPRVQKPWTDEQREILAPRERNGYVLGVWSTCAQAPKLCNAWLGFTDYLLQESTLPIRDRELLILRIGWLNGGAYEWAAHAGLARSVGITEEELKRILLGAGAPGWNDWDATLLKAADELHLDALISAATWDALADRYDTRQLMEVVFTVGQYNMVAMYLNSLGVQFEEGWEGFPIGN
;
A
#
# COMPACT_ATOMS: atom_id res chain seq x y z
N MET A 1 36.77 -68.94 -9.56
CA MET A 1 37.11 -67.53 -9.53
C MET A 1 36.02 -66.79 -10.27
N GLN A 2 35.06 -66.29 -9.54
CA GLN A 2 33.89 -65.63 -10.13
C GLN A 2 33.97 -64.09 -9.85
N LYS A 3 34.15 -63.30 -10.88
CA LYS A 3 34.23 -61.84 -10.82
C LYS A 3 32.86 -61.26 -10.72
N THR A 4 32.53 -60.67 -9.57
CA THR A 4 31.30 -59.96 -9.35
C THR A 4 31.37 -58.57 -10.01
N LYS A 5 30.49 -58.32 -10.96
CA LYS A 5 30.31 -57.00 -11.59
C LYS A 5 29.45 -56.16 -10.71
N ILE A 6 30.01 -55.05 -10.21
CA ILE A 6 29.25 -54.01 -9.51
C ILE A 6 28.63 -53.10 -10.56
N THR A 7 27.29 -53.08 -10.64
CA THR A 7 26.53 -52.18 -11.48
C THR A 7 26.32 -50.89 -10.71
N ILE A 8 26.91 -49.81 -11.21
CA ILE A 8 26.72 -48.44 -10.68
C ILE A 8 25.36 -47.95 -11.16
N TYR A 9 24.37 -47.84 -10.25
CA TYR A 9 23.14 -47.11 -10.50
C TYR A 9 23.43 -45.62 -10.41
N GLN A 10 23.38 -44.94 -11.54
CA GLN A 10 23.30 -43.49 -11.61
C GLN A 10 21.96 -43.05 -11.05
N VAL A 11 21.97 -42.49 -9.84
CA VAL A 11 20.81 -41.77 -9.29
C VAL A 11 20.78 -40.42 -9.96
N LEU A 12 19.91 -40.27 -10.95
CA LEU A 12 19.54 -38.96 -11.49
C LEU A 12 18.74 -38.23 -10.41
N LEU A 13 19.39 -37.31 -9.70
CA LEU A 13 18.69 -36.31 -8.89
C LEU A 13 18.02 -35.31 -9.82
N ILE A 14 16.74 -35.54 -10.13
CA ILE A 14 15.89 -34.53 -10.72
C ILE A 14 15.60 -33.53 -9.59
N ALA A 15 16.34 -32.42 -9.59
CA ALA A 15 15.99 -31.26 -8.80
C ALA A 15 14.68 -30.70 -9.37
N LEU A 16 13.56 -31.10 -8.78
CA LEU A 16 12.26 -30.48 -9.02
C LEU A 16 12.37 -29.08 -8.44
N LEU A 17 12.69 -28.09 -9.26
CA LEU A 17 12.44 -26.68 -8.97
C LEU A 17 10.92 -26.55 -8.81
N ILE A 18 10.44 -26.70 -7.57
CA ILE A 18 9.13 -26.23 -7.19
C ILE A 18 9.24 -24.70 -7.28
N ALA A 19 8.97 -24.16 -8.47
CA ALA A 19 8.60 -22.78 -8.60
C ALA A 19 7.33 -22.63 -7.74
N THR A 20 7.50 -22.11 -6.51
CA THR A 20 6.38 -21.56 -5.76
C THR A 20 5.67 -20.64 -6.74
N PRO A 21 4.37 -20.82 -6.99
CA PRO A 21 3.66 -19.82 -7.76
C PRO A 21 3.85 -18.52 -6.98
N ALA A 22 4.71 -17.63 -7.50
CA ALA A 22 4.62 -16.24 -7.14
C ALA A 22 3.12 -15.95 -7.25
N HIS A 23 2.52 -15.47 -6.17
CA HIS A 23 1.15 -14.99 -6.20
C HIS A 23 1.20 -13.77 -7.12
N VAL A 24 1.18 -14.03 -8.40
CA VAL A 24 0.82 -13.07 -9.42
C VAL A 24 -0.68 -12.87 -9.20
N PHE A 25 -1.04 -12.12 -8.14
CA PHE A 25 -2.28 -11.41 -8.20
C PHE A 25 -2.20 -10.62 -9.49
N ALA A 26 -3.11 -10.94 -10.40
CA ALA A 26 -3.21 -10.24 -11.67
C ALA A 26 -3.49 -8.77 -11.36
N GLN A 27 -2.43 -7.98 -11.22
CA GLN A 27 -2.43 -6.53 -11.04
C GLN A 27 -2.72 -5.86 -12.39
N SER A 28 -3.66 -6.41 -13.14
CA SER A 28 -4.13 -5.84 -14.40
C SER A 28 -5.30 -4.86 -14.19
N GLN A 29 -5.63 -4.55 -12.92
CA GLN A 29 -6.78 -3.69 -12.63
C GLN A 29 -6.33 -2.24 -12.50
N THR A 30 -6.66 -1.42 -13.48
CA THR A 30 -6.51 0.05 -13.43
C THR A 30 -7.57 0.70 -12.54
N GLY A 31 -8.55 -0.04 -12.05
CA GLY A 31 -9.68 0.41 -11.24
C GLY A 31 -9.85 -0.35 -9.92
N PRO A 32 -10.89 -0.01 -9.13
CA PRO A 32 -11.25 -0.75 -7.94
C PRO A 32 -11.49 -2.23 -8.25
N PRO A 33 -11.15 -3.16 -7.33
CA PRO A 33 -11.26 -4.61 -7.59
C PRO A 33 -12.70 -5.11 -7.72
N LEU A 34 -13.69 -4.29 -7.39
CA LEU A 34 -15.12 -4.60 -7.51
C LEU A 34 -15.84 -3.56 -8.37
N ASP A 35 -16.69 -4.02 -9.26
CA ASP A 35 -17.47 -3.16 -10.18
C ASP A 35 -18.50 -2.29 -9.46
N LYS A 36 -18.84 -2.61 -8.21
CA LYS A 36 -19.79 -1.86 -7.38
C LYS A 36 -19.48 -1.98 -5.91
N ALA A 37 -19.87 -0.96 -5.17
CA ALA A 37 -19.76 -0.96 -3.72
C ALA A 37 -20.58 -2.09 -3.07
N ARG A 38 -19.96 -2.82 -2.14
CA ARG A 38 -20.69 -3.73 -1.21
C ARG A 38 -21.34 -2.97 -0.07
N ILE A 39 -20.65 -1.90 0.38
CA ILE A 39 -21.20 -0.97 1.36
C ILE A 39 -21.27 0.40 0.70
N PRO A 40 -22.48 0.95 0.49
CA PRO A 40 -22.66 2.22 -0.17
C PRO A 40 -22.18 3.39 0.71
N ARG A 41 -21.85 4.51 0.07
CA ARG A 41 -21.59 5.78 0.76
C ARG A 41 -22.86 6.26 1.49
N VAL A 42 -22.72 6.83 2.68
CA VAL A 42 -23.82 7.55 3.30
C VAL A 42 -24.15 8.81 2.48
N GLN A 43 -25.44 9.09 2.38
CA GLN A 43 -25.97 10.25 1.66
C GLN A 43 -26.58 11.25 2.65
N LYS A 44 -26.70 12.52 2.25
CA LYS A 44 -27.47 13.50 3.02
C LYS A 44 -28.97 13.18 2.96
N PRO A 45 -29.75 13.47 4.03
CA PRO A 45 -29.30 14.07 5.29
C PRO A 45 -28.52 13.09 6.17
N TRP A 46 -27.45 13.58 6.79
CA TRP A 46 -26.64 12.82 7.73
C TRP A 46 -27.26 12.78 9.13
N THR A 47 -27.08 11.68 9.87
CA THR A 47 -27.30 11.69 11.32
C THR A 47 -26.30 12.62 12.02
N ASP A 48 -26.53 12.95 13.30
CA ASP A 48 -25.60 13.81 14.04
C ASP A 48 -24.22 13.17 14.15
N GLU A 49 -24.14 11.86 14.46
CA GLU A 49 -22.87 11.13 14.51
C GLU A 49 -22.13 11.13 13.15
N GLN A 50 -22.84 10.97 12.05
CA GLN A 50 -22.27 11.03 10.71
C GLN A 50 -21.79 12.44 10.36
N ARG A 51 -22.54 13.46 10.80
CA ARG A 51 -22.20 14.87 10.56
C ARG A 51 -20.92 15.28 11.26
N GLU A 52 -20.70 14.82 12.50
CA GLU A 52 -19.46 15.06 13.24
C GLU A 52 -18.23 14.55 12.48
N ILE A 53 -18.35 13.42 11.80
CA ILE A 53 -17.27 12.81 10.99
C ILE A 53 -17.10 13.51 9.65
N LEU A 54 -18.21 13.74 8.95
CA LEU A 54 -18.18 14.10 7.53
C LEU A 54 -18.10 15.60 7.27
N ALA A 55 -18.69 16.45 8.13
CA ALA A 55 -18.70 17.87 7.90
C ALA A 55 -17.29 18.50 7.86
N PRO A 56 -16.32 18.10 8.72
CA PRO A 56 -14.95 18.60 8.62
C PRO A 56 -14.23 18.20 7.31
N ARG A 57 -14.71 17.14 6.65
CA ARG A 57 -14.12 16.54 5.44
C ARG A 57 -14.87 16.92 4.16
N GLU A 58 -15.97 17.65 4.29
CA GLU A 58 -16.74 18.14 3.15
C GLU A 58 -15.99 19.27 2.43
N ARG A 59 -15.87 19.17 1.12
CA ARG A 59 -15.32 20.21 0.25
C ARG A 59 -16.30 20.45 -0.90
N ASN A 60 -16.78 21.67 -1.03
CA ASN A 60 -17.75 22.05 -2.06
C ASN A 60 -19.00 21.15 -2.12
N GLY A 61 -19.52 20.75 -0.97
CA GLY A 61 -20.70 19.88 -0.89
C GLY A 61 -20.41 18.39 -1.09
N TYR A 62 -19.15 17.99 -1.24
CA TYR A 62 -18.73 16.63 -1.55
C TYR A 62 -17.80 16.06 -0.46
N VAL A 63 -17.96 14.77 -0.17
CA VAL A 63 -17.09 14.01 0.73
C VAL A 63 -16.59 12.76 -0.01
N LEU A 64 -15.30 12.52 0.04
CA LEU A 64 -14.67 11.34 -0.59
C LEU A 64 -15.29 10.03 -0.10
N GLY A 65 -15.30 9.03 -0.98
CA GLY A 65 -15.86 7.70 -0.74
C GLY A 65 -15.27 7.01 0.48
N VAL A 66 -13.98 7.14 0.69
CA VAL A 66 -13.30 6.60 1.87
C VAL A 66 -13.95 7.05 3.18
N TRP A 67 -14.29 8.32 3.31
CA TRP A 67 -14.92 8.86 4.52
C TRP A 67 -16.42 8.57 4.58
N SER A 68 -17.12 8.78 3.45
CA SER A 68 -18.57 8.59 3.40
C SER A 68 -19.00 7.11 3.50
N THR A 69 -18.16 6.17 3.08
CA THR A 69 -18.39 4.74 3.33
C THR A 69 -18.06 4.38 4.79
N CYS A 70 -16.98 4.93 5.35
CA CYS A 70 -16.61 4.72 6.76
C CYS A 70 -17.73 5.15 7.72
N ALA A 71 -18.39 6.24 7.43
CA ALA A 71 -19.48 6.79 8.24
C ALA A 71 -20.75 5.91 8.32
N GLN A 72 -20.80 4.77 7.62
CA GLN A 72 -21.80 3.73 7.87
C GLN A 72 -21.65 3.10 9.26
N ALA A 73 -20.46 3.16 9.87
CA ALA A 73 -20.20 2.73 11.23
C ALA A 73 -19.54 3.88 12.01
N PRO A 74 -20.29 4.90 12.46
CA PRO A 74 -19.73 6.16 12.95
C PRO A 74 -18.72 5.99 14.10
N LYS A 75 -19.02 5.13 15.08
CA LYS A 75 -18.12 4.88 16.22
C LYS A 75 -16.80 4.25 15.81
N LEU A 76 -16.84 3.26 14.90
CA LEU A 76 -15.62 2.64 14.34
C LEU A 76 -14.83 3.65 13.52
N CYS A 77 -15.52 4.40 12.66
CA CYS A 77 -14.92 5.43 11.83
C CYS A 77 -14.19 6.48 12.69
N ASN A 78 -14.85 7.01 13.72
CA ASN A 78 -14.26 8.01 14.60
C ASN A 78 -13.00 7.49 15.35
N ALA A 79 -13.02 6.24 15.80
CA ALA A 79 -11.86 5.61 16.44
C ALA A 79 -10.66 5.48 15.47
N TRP A 80 -10.92 5.16 14.21
CA TRP A 80 -9.90 5.06 13.18
C TRP A 80 -9.36 6.43 12.73
N LEU A 81 -10.23 7.44 12.66
CA LEU A 81 -9.86 8.77 12.16
C LEU A 81 -8.78 9.45 12.99
N GLY A 82 -8.78 9.28 14.32
CA GLY A 82 -7.74 9.85 15.17
C GLY A 82 -6.33 9.36 14.77
N PHE A 83 -6.19 8.08 14.42
CA PHE A 83 -4.93 7.52 13.95
C PHE A 83 -4.58 8.00 12.53
N THR A 84 -5.58 8.03 11.65
CA THR A 84 -5.39 8.49 10.27
C THR A 84 -4.99 9.96 10.21
N ASP A 85 -5.68 10.82 10.96
CA ASP A 85 -5.41 12.25 11.00
C ASP A 85 -4.00 12.53 11.58
N TYR A 86 -3.56 11.76 12.60
CA TYR A 86 -2.19 11.83 13.08
C TYR A 86 -1.17 11.58 11.97
N LEU A 87 -1.29 10.46 11.25
CA LEU A 87 -0.34 10.11 10.20
C LEU A 87 -0.33 11.10 9.03
N LEU A 88 -1.48 11.70 8.71
CA LEU A 88 -1.59 12.64 7.60
C LEU A 88 -1.16 14.07 7.96
N GLN A 89 -1.39 14.51 9.21
CA GLN A 89 -1.27 15.92 9.61
C GLN A 89 -0.17 16.17 10.64
N GLU A 90 0.16 15.19 11.48
CA GLU A 90 1.08 15.34 12.61
C GLU A 90 2.36 14.50 12.49
N SER A 91 2.44 13.59 11.52
CA SER A 91 3.62 12.78 11.26
C SER A 91 4.83 13.65 10.95
N THR A 92 5.98 13.27 11.49
CA THR A 92 7.27 13.95 11.29
C THR A 92 8.05 13.39 10.10
N LEU A 93 7.53 12.37 9.43
CA LEU A 93 8.11 11.91 8.16
C LEU A 93 8.03 13.02 7.11
N PRO A 94 9.10 13.26 6.35
CA PRO A 94 9.00 14.09 5.15
C PRO A 94 7.84 13.61 4.28
N ILE A 95 7.02 14.54 3.80
CA ILE A 95 5.79 14.18 3.07
C ILE A 95 6.11 13.27 1.88
N ARG A 96 7.19 13.55 1.14
CA ARG A 96 7.64 12.73 0.02
C ARG A 96 7.96 11.28 0.43
N ASP A 97 8.67 11.10 1.55
CA ASP A 97 9.04 9.78 2.06
C ASP A 97 7.78 9.00 2.48
N ARG A 98 6.85 9.67 3.14
CA ARG A 98 5.56 9.10 3.51
C ARG A 98 4.75 8.66 2.28
N GLU A 99 4.70 9.48 1.23
CA GLU A 99 3.98 9.13 0.00
C GLU A 99 4.63 7.95 -0.76
N LEU A 100 5.95 7.81 -0.72
CA LEU A 100 6.63 6.62 -1.26
C LEU A 100 6.17 5.34 -0.54
N LEU A 101 6.10 5.36 0.80
CA LEU A 101 5.62 4.24 1.61
C LEU A 101 4.15 3.92 1.29
N ILE A 102 3.28 4.94 1.26
CA ILE A 102 1.85 4.79 0.99
C ILE A 102 1.59 4.21 -0.40
N LEU A 103 2.21 4.79 -1.42
CA LEU A 103 2.03 4.32 -2.78
C LEU A 103 2.57 2.91 -2.98
N ARG A 104 3.71 2.57 -2.35
CA ARG A 104 4.26 1.22 -2.45
C ARG A 104 3.35 0.19 -1.82
N ILE A 105 2.89 0.41 -0.58
CA ILE A 105 1.97 -0.54 0.08
C ILE A 105 0.60 -0.58 -0.61
N GLY A 106 0.13 0.55 -1.12
CA GLY A 106 -1.09 0.61 -1.94
C GLY A 106 -0.99 -0.26 -3.18
N TRP A 107 0.13 -0.20 -3.91
CA TRP A 107 0.40 -1.07 -5.06
C TRP A 107 0.44 -2.56 -4.66
N LEU A 108 1.20 -2.90 -3.62
CA LEU A 108 1.34 -4.29 -3.16
C LEU A 108 0.01 -4.95 -2.79
N ASN A 109 -0.95 -4.16 -2.31
CA ASN A 109 -2.29 -4.62 -1.95
C ASN A 109 -3.34 -4.47 -3.08
N GLY A 110 -2.96 -4.05 -4.28
CA GLY A 110 -3.93 -3.75 -5.33
C GLY A 110 -4.91 -2.62 -4.97
N GLY A 111 -4.49 -1.68 -4.13
CA GLY A 111 -5.27 -0.55 -3.61
C GLY A 111 -5.38 0.59 -4.62
N ALA A 112 -6.08 0.36 -5.73
CA ALA A 112 -6.18 1.34 -6.82
C ALA A 112 -6.83 2.67 -6.38
N TYR A 113 -7.85 2.63 -5.52
CA TYR A 113 -8.46 3.84 -4.95
C TYR A 113 -7.45 4.64 -4.12
N GLU A 114 -6.68 3.95 -3.28
CA GLU A 114 -5.67 4.58 -2.44
C GLU A 114 -4.55 5.20 -3.28
N TRP A 115 -4.11 4.48 -4.31
CA TRP A 115 -3.18 5.01 -5.29
C TRP A 115 -3.70 6.30 -5.92
N ALA A 116 -4.93 6.31 -6.42
CA ALA A 116 -5.54 7.49 -7.03
C ALA A 116 -5.63 8.68 -6.06
N ALA A 117 -5.94 8.41 -4.79
CA ALA A 117 -6.01 9.43 -3.74
C ALA A 117 -4.65 10.07 -3.44
N HIS A 118 -3.56 9.29 -3.46
CA HIS A 118 -2.23 9.71 -3.05
C HIS A 118 -1.32 10.16 -4.21
N ALA A 119 -1.55 9.69 -5.43
CA ALA A 119 -0.71 10.05 -6.58
C ALA A 119 -0.69 11.56 -6.89
N GLY A 120 -1.81 12.25 -6.67
CA GLY A 120 -1.88 13.71 -6.82
C GLY A 120 -1.02 14.45 -5.80
N LEU A 121 -1.06 14.04 -4.53
CA LEU A 121 -0.23 14.58 -3.47
C LEU A 121 1.24 14.26 -3.70
N ALA A 122 1.55 13.04 -4.11
CA ALA A 122 2.91 12.62 -4.44
C ALA A 122 3.54 13.53 -5.52
N ARG A 123 2.80 13.84 -6.58
CA ARG A 123 3.24 14.79 -7.61
C ARG A 123 3.51 16.18 -7.04
N SER A 124 2.65 16.66 -6.16
CA SER A 124 2.79 17.99 -5.55
C SER A 124 4.02 18.13 -4.66
N VAL A 125 4.58 17.02 -4.16
CA VAL A 125 5.79 16.97 -3.35
C VAL A 125 7.02 16.47 -4.13
N GLY A 126 6.93 16.46 -5.46
CA GLY A 126 8.05 16.23 -6.36
C GLY A 126 8.33 14.78 -6.75
N ILE A 127 7.39 13.84 -6.50
CA ILE A 127 7.48 12.50 -7.07
C ILE A 127 7.09 12.59 -8.56
N THR A 128 8.00 12.22 -9.44
CA THR A 128 7.82 12.31 -10.90
C THR A 128 6.98 11.16 -11.46
N GLU A 129 6.50 11.29 -12.70
CA GLU A 129 5.76 10.22 -13.38
C GLU A 129 6.64 8.96 -13.57
N GLU A 130 7.93 9.14 -13.83
CA GLU A 130 8.87 8.03 -13.91
C GLU A 130 9.06 7.35 -12.56
N GLU A 131 9.07 8.09 -11.46
CA GLU A 131 9.13 7.52 -10.11
C GLU A 131 7.82 6.81 -9.75
N LEU A 132 6.66 7.36 -10.09
CA LEU A 132 5.38 6.67 -9.91
C LEU A 132 5.37 5.31 -10.63
N LYS A 133 5.82 5.24 -11.88
CA LYS A 133 5.96 3.98 -12.60
C LYS A 133 6.99 3.05 -11.95
N ARG A 134 8.07 3.62 -11.42
CA ARG A 134 9.16 2.87 -10.77
C ARG A 134 8.74 2.31 -9.41
N ILE A 135 7.85 2.96 -8.66
CA ILE A 135 7.26 2.42 -7.43
C ILE A 135 6.62 1.05 -7.67
N LEU A 136 5.97 0.85 -8.82
CA LEU A 136 5.37 -0.44 -9.17
C LEU A 136 6.40 -1.57 -9.25
N LEU A 137 7.62 -1.25 -9.70
CA LEU A 137 8.72 -2.20 -9.84
C LEU A 137 9.46 -2.48 -8.52
N GLY A 138 9.26 -1.63 -7.50
CA GLY A 138 9.82 -1.79 -6.16
C GLY A 138 11.23 -1.27 -5.97
N ALA A 139 11.80 -1.58 -4.81
CA ALA A 139 13.09 -1.09 -4.35
C ALA A 139 14.26 -1.45 -5.29
N GLY A 140 14.20 -2.58 -5.98
CA GLY A 140 15.25 -3.06 -6.90
C GLY A 140 15.23 -2.38 -8.28
N ALA A 141 14.29 -1.51 -8.57
CA ALA A 141 14.22 -0.85 -9.86
C ALA A 141 15.40 0.12 -10.05
N PRO A 142 16.02 0.16 -11.25
CA PRO A 142 17.13 1.08 -11.50
C PRO A 142 16.67 2.54 -11.45
N GLY A 143 17.54 3.40 -10.93
CA GLY A 143 17.33 4.86 -10.90
C GLY A 143 16.76 5.40 -9.59
N TRP A 144 16.56 4.57 -8.56
CA TRP A 144 16.38 5.06 -7.20
C TRP A 144 17.71 5.51 -6.61
N ASN A 145 17.68 6.54 -5.78
CA ASN A 145 18.77 6.76 -4.82
C ASN A 145 18.65 5.75 -3.68
N ASP A 146 19.73 5.57 -2.90
CA ASP A 146 19.77 4.56 -1.82
C ASP A 146 18.68 4.77 -0.77
N TRP A 147 18.33 6.03 -0.50
CA TRP A 147 17.31 6.37 0.49
C TRP A 147 15.90 5.96 0.04
N ASP A 148 15.49 6.35 -1.16
CA ASP A 148 14.19 5.99 -1.69
C ASP A 148 14.05 4.46 -1.84
N ALA A 149 15.12 3.79 -2.28
CA ALA A 149 15.17 2.33 -2.32
C ALA A 149 14.99 1.71 -0.93
N THR A 150 15.59 2.29 0.12
CA THR A 150 15.45 1.81 1.50
C THR A 150 14.01 1.95 2.00
N LEU A 151 13.33 3.07 1.72
CA LEU A 151 11.92 3.26 2.08
C LEU A 151 11.00 2.23 1.39
N LEU A 152 11.17 2.05 0.09
CA LEU A 152 10.37 1.07 -0.66
C LEU A 152 10.63 -0.34 -0.17
N LYS A 153 11.89 -0.68 0.15
CA LYS A 153 12.26 -1.97 0.72
C LYS A 153 11.62 -2.20 2.09
N ALA A 154 11.56 -1.19 2.94
CA ALA A 154 10.88 -1.28 4.22
C ALA A 154 9.37 -1.59 4.04
N ALA A 155 8.71 -0.97 3.06
CA ALA A 155 7.32 -1.29 2.73
C ALA A 155 7.17 -2.73 2.20
N ASP A 156 8.08 -3.18 1.34
CA ASP A 156 8.10 -4.56 0.82
C ASP A 156 8.25 -5.59 1.95
N GLU A 157 9.23 -5.38 2.84
CA GLU A 157 9.51 -6.28 3.96
C GLU A 157 8.34 -6.32 4.96
N LEU A 158 7.76 -5.17 5.30
CA LEU A 158 6.59 -5.12 6.17
C LEU A 158 5.37 -5.82 5.57
N HIS A 159 5.20 -5.72 4.25
CA HIS A 159 4.11 -6.41 3.57
C HIS A 159 4.30 -7.94 3.50
N LEU A 160 5.51 -8.39 3.22
CA LEU A 160 5.81 -9.81 3.00
C LEU A 160 6.04 -10.57 4.31
N ASP A 161 6.78 -9.96 5.23
CA ASP A 161 7.34 -10.63 6.41
C ASP A 161 6.75 -10.09 7.73
N ALA A 162 5.97 -9.00 7.69
CA ALA A 162 5.52 -8.24 8.87
C ALA A 162 6.70 -7.77 9.77
N LEU A 163 7.87 -7.59 9.19
CA LEU A 163 9.12 -7.25 9.89
C LEU A 163 10.06 -6.49 8.94
N ILE A 164 10.69 -5.43 9.44
CA ILE A 164 11.81 -4.78 8.75
C ILE A 164 13.11 -5.53 9.12
N SER A 165 13.88 -5.96 8.13
CA SER A 165 15.16 -6.62 8.36
C SER A 165 16.17 -5.70 9.06
N ALA A 166 17.13 -6.28 9.80
CA ALA A 166 18.14 -5.50 10.53
C ALA A 166 18.88 -4.51 9.60
N ALA A 167 19.28 -4.96 8.41
CA ALA A 167 20.00 -4.11 7.45
C ALA A 167 19.15 -2.90 6.97
N THR A 168 17.86 -3.10 6.70
CA THR A 168 16.95 -2.02 6.31
C THR A 168 16.66 -1.09 7.50
N TRP A 169 16.48 -1.67 8.70
CA TRP A 169 16.28 -0.91 9.92
C TRP A 169 17.47 -0.01 10.24
N ASP A 170 18.69 -0.53 10.17
CA ASP A 170 19.91 0.24 10.43
C ASP A 170 20.05 1.40 9.44
N ALA A 171 19.78 1.16 8.15
CA ALA A 171 19.79 2.22 7.12
C ALA A 171 18.72 3.30 7.35
N LEU A 172 17.54 2.95 7.89
CA LEU A 172 16.53 3.93 8.30
C LEU A 172 17.00 4.71 9.54
N ALA A 173 17.58 4.01 10.53
CA ALA A 173 18.02 4.59 11.79
C ALA A 173 19.22 5.55 11.64
N ASP A 174 20.02 5.42 10.58
CA ASP A 174 21.07 6.37 10.25
C ASP A 174 20.53 7.78 9.92
N ARG A 175 19.25 7.87 9.56
CA ARG A 175 18.63 9.13 9.14
C ARG A 175 17.42 9.53 9.96
N TYR A 176 16.65 8.60 10.48
CA TYR A 176 15.42 8.82 11.22
C TYR A 176 15.61 8.66 12.71
N ASP A 177 14.95 9.52 13.48
CA ASP A 177 14.81 9.35 14.92
C ASP A 177 13.82 8.24 15.27
N THR A 178 13.73 7.93 16.57
CA THR A 178 12.84 6.86 17.08
C THR A 178 11.38 7.08 16.68
N ARG A 179 10.90 8.31 16.67
CA ARG A 179 9.52 8.64 16.32
C ARG A 179 9.29 8.35 14.84
N GLN A 180 10.18 8.81 13.98
CA GLN A 180 10.09 8.59 12.53
C GLN A 180 10.17 7.10 12.17
N LEU A 181 11.04 6.32 12.84
CA LEU A 181 11.11 4.87 12.67
C LEU A 181 9.78 4.19 13.01
N MET A 182 9.13 4.59 14.10
CA MET A 182 7.79 4.12 14.44
C MET A 182 6.78 4.54 13.38
N GLU A 183 6.82 5.78 12.92
CA GLU A 183 5.90 6.31 11.91
C GLU A 183 6.02 5.59 10.56
N VAL A 184 7.20 5.08 10.17
CA VAL A 184 7.37 4.20 8.99
C VAL A 184 6.51 2.94 9.15
N VAL A 185 6.66 2.24 10.27
CA VAL A 185 5.92 0.98 10.53
C VAL A 185 4.42 1.24 10.59
N PHE A 186 4.01 2.28 11.32
CA PHE A 186 2.60 2.63 11.45
C PHE A 186 1.97 3.12 10.15
N THR A 187 2.71 3.85 9.31
CA THR A 187 2.24 4.28 7.99
C THR A 187 1.98 3.08 7.10
N VAL A 188 2.93 2.18 6.95
CA VAL A 188 2.76 0.99 6.11
C VAL A 188 1.62 0.11 6.64
N GLY A 189 1.55 -0.12 7.96
CA GLY A 189 0.48 -0.90 8.59
C GLY A 189 -0.91 -0.28 8.38
N GLN A 190 -1.02 1.04 8.57
CA GLN A 190 -2.26 1.78 8.35
C GLN A 190 -2.74 1.62 6.91
N TYR A 191 -1.89 1.88 5.94
CA TYR A 191 -2.28 1.87 4.54
C TYR A 191 -2.44 0.46 3.97
N ASN A 192 -1.81 -0.54 4.59
CA ASN A 192 -2.16 -1.94 4.35
C ASN A 192 -3.62 -2.23 4.76
N MET A 193 -4.05 -1.78 5.94
CA MET A 193 -5.42 -1.91 6.42
C MET A 193 -6.40 -1.09 5.56
N VAL A 194 -6.03 0.14 5.17
CA VAL A 194 -6.87 1.00 4.30
C VAL A 194 -7.13 0.33 2.96
N ALA A 195 -6.11 -0.26 2.34
CA ALA A 195 -6.31 -1.02 1.10
C ALA A 195 -7.28 -2.20 1.28
N MET A 196 -7.16 -2.97 2.38
CA MET A 196 -8.11 -4.04 2.71
C MET A 196 -9.55 -3.50 2.86
N TYR A 197 -9.71 -2.39 3.55
CA TYR A 197 -10.98 -1.70 3.73
C TYR A 197 -11.59 -1.27 2.39
N LEU A 198 -10.86 -0.49 1.60
CA LEU A 198 -11.32 0.05 0.32
C LEU A 198 -11.68 -1.04 -0.68
N ASN A 199 -10.80 -2.03 -0.82
CA ASN A 199 -10.98 -3.15 -1.74
C ASN A 199 -12.17 -4.03 -1.32
N SER A 200 -12.25 -4.41 -0.04
CA SER A 200 -13.29 -5.35 0.44
C SER A 200 -14.67 -4.74 0.45
N LEU A 201 -14.79 -3.45 0.78
CA LEU A 201 -16.08 -2.75 0.75
C LEU A 201 -16.44 -2.24 -0.65
N GLY A 202 -15.51 -2.29 -1.59
CA GLY A 202 -15.71 -1.88 -2.98
C GLY A 202 -15.90 -0.39 -3.12
N VAL A 203 -15.07 0.42 -2.43
CA VAL A 203 -15.15 1.87 -2.57
C VAL A 203 -14.77 2.25 -4.01
N GLN A 204 -15.69 2.92 -4.69
CA GLN A 204 -15.55 3.29 -6.10
C GLN A 204 -14.77 4.60 -6.24
N PHE A 205 -14.05 4.78 -7.35
CA PHE A 205 -13.31 5.99 -7.67
C PHE A 205 -14.18 7.25 -7.61
N GLU A 206 -13.53 8.34 -7.32
CA GLU A 206 -14.07 9.66 -7.53
C GLU A 206 -14.04 9.99 -9.03
N GLU A 207 -14.92 10.90 -9.45
CA GLU A 207 -14.96 11.33 -10.85
C GLU A 207 -13.58 11.87 -11.28
N GLY A 208 -13.08 11.39 -12.41
CA GLY A 208 -11.79 11.79 -12.98
C GLY A 208 -10.56 11.19 -12.32
N TRP A 209 -10.73 10.27 -11.35
CA TRP A 209 -9.60 9.56 -10.77
C TRP A 209 -9.10 8.43 -11.67
N GLU A 210 -7.79 8.29 -11.69
CA GLU A 210 -7.09 7.22 -12.40
C GLU A 210 -6.35 6.34 -11.41
N GLY A 211 -6.38 5.03 -11.64
CA GLY A 211 -5.67 4.06 -10.82
C GLY A 211 -4.18 3.96 -11.17
N PHE A 212 -3.65 2.75 -11.11
CA PHE A 212 -2.22 2.52 -11.36
C PHE A 212 -1.79 2.92 -12.78
N PRO A 213 -0.59 3.47 -12.96
CA PRO A 213 -0.06 3.88 -14.27
C PRO A 213 0.48 2.66 -15.06
N ILE A 214 -0.37 1.64 -15.26
CA ILE A 214 -0.04 0.44 -16.03
C ILE A 214 -0.63 0.55 -17.44
N GLY A 215 0.19 0.32 -18.45
CA GLY A 215 -0.27 0.13 -19.83
C GLY A 215 -0.28 1.37 -20.71
N ASN A 216 0.56 2.37 -20.45
CA ASN A 216 0.89 3.44 -21.43
C ASN A 216 2.32 3.32 -21.91
#